data_0ccb05c35a41f43701335757a004e877
#
_entry.id   0ccb05c35a41f43701335757a004e877
#
_cell.length_a   1.000
_cell.length_b   1.000
_cell.length_c   1.000
_cell.angle_alpha   90.00
_cell.angle_beta   90.00
_cell.angle_gamma   90.00
#
_symmetry.space_group_name_H-M   'P 1'
#
loop_
_entity.id
_entity.type
_entity.pdbx_description
1 polymer ?
#
loop_
_entity_poly.entity_id
_entity_poly.type
_entity_poly.pdbx_seq_one_letter_code
_entity_poly.pdbx_strand_id
1 'polypeptide(L)'
;DINSGPTIAAIERLKPDYLYTLGWSQLFGDELLSVPARYVVGSHPSPLPEGRGRAPVPWTILQGCDRSAVTLFRMDIGVDSGPILCQKWFSVPPSGYASDIYELVAENLRDAFCELHEAQRSGAVVPERVQPSEGSSYRARRTPADGHIDFRQSAETIERLVRAVSHPYPGAYSYYGATKVVFWRASLNEVPDHIGTPGQILLSKDGRLLVQAGDRPLWLFDAMVESGPEGDTLFRVGHKFGYAVEDELHRLRNELSRLQMEWDTWRQAREAA
;
A
#
# COMPACT_ATOMS: atom_id res chain seq x y z
N ASP A 1 -7.89 13.12 19.05
CA ASP A 1 -6.79 12.28 19.54
C ASP A 1 -7.34 11.28 20.56
N ILE A 2 -7.13 9.98 20.33
CA ILE A 2 -7.67 8.91 21.18
C ILE A 2 -7.10 8.97 22.62
N ASN A 3 -5.89 9.46 22.77
CA ASN A 3 -5.20 9.62 24.06
C ASN A 3 -5.49 10.96 24.75
N SER A 4 -6.46 11.74 24.24
CA SER A 4 -6.82 13.00 24.89
C SER A 4 -7.63 12.76 26.15
N GLY A 5 -7.42 13.57 27.21
CA GLY A 5 -8.15 13.48 28.46
C GLY A 5 -9.68 13.44 28.29
N PRO A 6 -10.30 14.28 27.44
CA PRO A 6 -11.74 14.22 27.18
C PRO A 6 -12.21 12.87 26.60
N THR A 7 -11.41 12.26 25.71
CA THR A 7 -11.75 10.94 25.13
C THR A 7 -11.64 9.85 26.17
N ILE A 8 -10.55 9.83 26.96
CA ILE A 8 -10.33 8.86 28.05
C ILE A 8 -11.47 8.97 29.06
N ALA A 9 -11.77 10.16 29.54
CA ALA A 9 -12.87 10.40 30.49
C ALA A 9 -14.25 9.99 29.96
N ALA A 10 -14.47 10.07 28.62
CA ALA A 10 -15.70 9.60 28.00
C ALA A 10 -15.81 8.07 28.03
N ILE A 11 -14.68 7.36 27.79
CA ILE A 11 -14.63 5.90 27.82
C ILE A 11 -14.75 5.40 29.27
N GLU A 12 -14.06 6.02 30.23
CA GLU A 12 -14.14 5.68 31.65
C GLU A 12 -15.57 5.72 32.22
N ARG A 13 -16.37 6.71 31.79
CA ARG A 13 -17.77 6.81 32.22
C ARG A 13 -18.62 5.61 31.78
N LEU A 14 -18.24 4.89 30.71
CA LEU A 14 -18.91 3.69 30.24
C LEU A 14 -18.55 2.45 31.09
N LYS A 15 -17.46 2.52 31.83
CA LYS A 15 -16.93 1.42 32.68
C LYS A 15 -16.86 0.08 31.91
N PRO A 16 -16.19 0.05 30.75
CA PRO A 16 -16.15 -1.16 29.93
C PRO A 16 -15.31 -2.26 30.59
N ASP A 17 -15.72 -3.52 30.45
CA ASP A 17 -14.86 -4.66 30.77
C ASP A 17 -13.78 -4.82 29.72
N TYR A 18 -14.12 -4.64 28.45
CA TYR A 18 -13.24 -4.74 27.28
C TYR A 18 -13.42 -3.54 26.36
N LEU A 19 -12.34 -3.13 25.73
CA LEU A 19 -12.35 -2.12 24.67
C LEU A 19 -11.81 -2.77 23.38
N TYR A 20 -12.59 -2.78 22.31
CA TYR A 20 -12.19 -3.34 21.02
C TYR A 20 -11.77 -2.23 20.08
N THR A 21 -10.61 -2.41 19.43
CA THR A 21 -10.07 -1.50 18.42
C THR A 21 -9.86 -2.25 17.12
N LEU A 22 -10.89 -2.21 16.28
CA LEU A 22 -10.89 -2.94 15.02
C LEU A 22 -10.58 -1.99 13.87
N GLY A 23 -9.49 -2.25 13.12
CA GLY A 23 -9.05 -1.40 12.02
C GLY A 23 -8.50 -0.04 12.44
N TRP A 24 -7.98 0.09 13.65
CA TRP A 24 -7.46 1.33 14.22
C TRP A 24 -5.95 1.48 13.99
N SER A 25 -5.47 2.72 13.80
CA SER A 25 -4.08 2.98 13.42
C SER A 25 -3.26 3.85 14.39
N GLN A 26 -3.89 4.42 15.43
CA GLN A 26 -3.17 5.20 16.46
C GLN A 26 -2.73 4.29 17.60
N LEU A 27 -1.55 4.56 18.17
CA LEU A 27 -1.09 3.89 19.39
C LEU A 27 -1.87 4.38 20.60
N PHE A 28 -2.14 3.48 21.52
CA PHE A 28 -2.78 3.78 22.80
C PHE A 28 -1.72 4.03 23.86
N GLY A 29 -1.89 5.09 24.66
CA GLY A 29 -1.07 5.34 25.84
C GLY A 29 -1.50 4.48 27.03
N ASP A 30 -0.63 4.37 28.02
CA ASP A 30 -0.85 3.57 29.24
C ASP A 30 -2.17 3.91 29.94
N GLU A 31 -2.51 5.20 29.99
CA GLU A 31 -3.75 5.66 30.60
C GLU A 31 -4.98 5.04 29.96
N LEU A 32 -5.07 5.10 28.63
CA LEU A 32 -6.19 4.51 27.89
C LEU A 32 -6.20 2.97 27.96
N LEU A 33 -5.02 2.34 27.91
CA LEU A 33 -4.89 0.88 28.01
C LEU A 33 -5.36 0.34 29.37
N SER A 34 -5.34 1.17 30.42
CA SER A 34 -5.76 0.83 31.79
C SER A 34 -7.24 1.10 32.08
N VAL A 35 -7.97 1.77 31.16
CA VAL A 35 -9.39 2.12 31.37
C VAL A 35 -10.31 0.88 31.46
N PRO A 36 -10.28 -0.11 30.56
CA PRO A 36 -11.17 -1.25 30.68
C PRO A 36 -10.78 -2.15 31.85
N ALA A 37 -11.78 -2.68 32.58
CA ALA A 37 -11.57 -3.53 33.75
C ALA A 37 -10.75 -4.80 33.45
N ARG A 38 -10.75 -5.25 32.19
CA ARG A 38 -9.99 -6.42 31.73
C ARG A 38 -8.82 -6.01 30.85
N TYR A 39 -9.08 -5.65 29.57
CA TYR A 39 -8.04 -5.23 28.63
C TYR A 39 -8.61 -4.63 27.34
N VAL A 40 -7.71 -4.03 26.56
CA VAL A 40 -7.97 -3.57 25.19
C VAL A 40 -7.63 -4.67 24.21
N VAL A 41 -8.54 -4.94 23.26
CA VAL A 41 -8.35 -5.89 22.18
C VAL A 41 -8.01 -5.11 20.90
N GLY A 42 -6.85 -5.35 20.34
CA GLY A 42 -6.43 -4.87 19.01
C GLY A 42 -6.67 -5.91 17.94
N SER A 43 -6.82 -5.44 16.70
CA SER A 43 -6.85 -6.31 15.51
C SER A 43 -5.72 -5.96 14.56
N HIS A 44 -5.04 -6.97 14.02
CA HIS A 44 -4.00 -6.78 13.03
C HIS A 44 -4.12 -7.83 11.92
N PRO A 45 -4.21 -7.42 10.61
CA PRO A 45 -4.35 -8.36 9.51
C PRO A 45 -2.98 -8.89 9.04
N SER A 46 -2.30 -9.58 9.95
CA SER A 46 -1.10 -10.37 9.69
C SER A 46 -0.99 -11.52 10.70
N PRO A 47 -0.20 -12.56 10.41
CA PRO A 47 0.03 -13.70 11.29
C PRO A 47 1.03 -13.35 12.41
N LEU A 48 0.64 -12.49 13.36
CA LEU A 48 1.53 -12.13 14.46
C LEU A 48 2.21 -13.36 15.09
N PRO A 49 3.52 -13.28 15.39
CA PRO A 49 4.37 -12.10 15.50
C PRO A 49 4.94 -11.57 14.18
N GLU A 50 4.67 -12.22 13.05
CA GLU A 50 5.13 -11.78 11.74
C GLU A 50 4.31 -10.58 11.23
N GLY A 51 5.00 -9.59 10.65
CA GLY A 51 4.35 -8.49 9.96
C GLY A 51 3.67 -7.47 10.86
N ARG A 52 4.17 -7.23 12.09
CA ARG A 52 3.77 -6.10 12.93
C ARG A 52 3.92 -4.77 12.19
N GLY A 53 3.21 -3.72 12.60
CA GLY A 53 3.38 -2.36 12.12
C GLY A 53 2.38 -1.93 11.06
N ARG A 54 2.83 -1.39 9.95
CA ARG A 54 1.97 -0.65 9.00
C ARG A 54 1.72 -1.37 7.69
N ALA A 55 0.60 -1.00 7.02
CA ALA A 55 0.24 -1.47 5.68
C ALA A 55 0.30 -3.00 5.49
N PRO A 56 -0.28 -3.81 6.39
CA PRO A 56 -0.15 -5.27 6.35
C PRO A 56 -0.67 -5.89 5.05
N VAL A 57 -1.79 -5.43 4.51
CA VAL A 57 -2.38 -5.96 3.26
C VAL A 57 -1.48 -5.74 2.05
N PRO A 58 -1.00 -4.51 1.73
CA PRO A 58 -0.02 -4.32 0.67
C PRO A 58 1.23 -5.18 0.82
N TRP A 59 1.78 -5.26 2.03
CA TRP A 59 2.98 -6.08 2.25
C TRP A 59 2.75 -7.57 2.05
N THR A 60 1.57 -8.08 2.39
CA THR A 60 1.19 -9.48 2.12
C THR A 60 1.28 -9.81 0.62
N ILE A 61 0.78 -8.92 -0.25
CA ILE A 61 0.85 -9.09 -1.69
C ILE A 61 2.28 -8.90 -2.22
N LEU A 62 2.96 -7.83 -1.79
CA LEU A 62 4.32 -7.51 -2.23
C LEU A 62 5.33 -8.62 -1.91
N GLN A 63 5.19 -9.25 -0.74
CA GLN A 63 6.03 -10.37 -0.32
C GLN A 63 5.63 -11.70 -0.99
N GLY A 64 4.53 -11.73 -1.74
CA GLY A 64 4.03 -12.94 -2.41
C GLY A 64 3.63 -14.04 -1.43
N CYS A 65 3.05 -13.64 -0.29
CA CYS A 65 2.58 -14.61 0.69
C CYS A 65 1.42 -15.44 0.09
N ASP A 66 1.45 -16.75 0.28
CA ASP A 66 0.38 -17.69 -0.11
C ASP A 66 -0.74 -17.79 0.92
N ARG A 67 -0.47 -17.35 2.14
CA ARG A 67 -1.42 -17.28 3.25
C ARG A 67 -1.14 -16.09 4.15
N SER A 68 -2.16 -15.64 4.85
CA SER A 68 -2.07 -14.60 5.88
C SER A 68 -3.05 -14.92 7.01
N ALA A 69 -3.15 -14.04 7.99
CA ALA A 69 -4.12 -14.19 9.08
C ALA A 69 -4.66 -12.85 9.53
N VAL A 70 -5.80 -12.90 10.21
CA VAL A 70 -6.24 -11.82 11.11
C VAL A 70 -5.95 -12.26 12.54
N THR A 71 -5.26 -11.41 13.27
CA THR A 71 -4.91 -11.65 14.67
C THR A 71 -5.63 -10.65 15.58
N LEU A 72 -6.40 -11.15 16.55
CA LEU A 72 -6.86 -10.39 17.72
C LEU A 72 -5.87 -10.61 18.85
N PHE A 73 -5.42 -9.53 19.45
CA PHE A 73 -4.42 -9.57 20.51
C PHE A 73 -4.77 -8.57 21.63
N ARG A 74 -4.30 -8.84 22.85
CA ARG A 74 -4.36 -7.87 23.93
C ARG A 74 -3.33 -6.79 23.67
N MET A 75 -3.78 -5.54 23.59
CA MET A 75 -2.88 -4.42 23.36
C MET A 75 -1.97 -4.16 24.56
N ASP A 76 -0.74 -3.80 24.26
CA ASP A 76 0.27 -3.28 25.17
C ASP A 76 0.85 -1.97 24.61
N ILE A 77 1.86 -1.41 25.27
CA ILE A 77 2.52 -0.17 24.83
C ILE A 77 3.37 -0.34 23.57
N GLY A 78 3.64 -1.58 23.16
CA GLY A 78 4.40 -1.89 21.96
C GLY A 78 3.55 -1.86 20.70
N VAL A 79 4.22 -1.99 19.56
CA VAL A 79 3.54 -2.05 18.26
C VAL A 79 3.16 -3.50 17.97
N ASP A 80 1.86 -3.83 18.07
CA ASP A 80 1.29 -5.15 17.78
C ASP A 80 2.00 -6.32 18.51
N SER A 81 2.54 -6.07 19.72
CA SER A 81 3.42 -7.00 20.43
C SER A 81 2.73 -7.79 21.54
N GLY A 82 1.56 -7.39 21.96
CA GLY A 82 0.83 -8.02 23.05
C GLY A 82 0.37 -9.45 22.77
N PRO A 83 -0.06 -10.20 23.80
CA PRO A 83 -0.42 -11.61 23.67
C PRO A 83 -1.57 -11.83 22.68
N ILE A 84 -1.44 -12.87 21.85
CA ILE A 84 -2.47 -13.29 20.89
C ILE A 84 -3.63 -13.96 21.62
N LEU A 85 -4.85 -13.48 21.34
CA LEU A 85 -6.12 -14.00 21.88
C LEU A 85 -6.80 -14.94 20.86
N CYS A 86 -6.81 -14.57 19.58
CA CYS A 86 -7.39 -15.35 18.50
C CYS A 86 -6.64 -15.07 17.20
N GLN A 87 -6.50 -16.08 16.35
CA GLN A 87 -5.85 -15.93 15.05
C GLN A 87 -6.56 -16.79 14.02
N LYS A 88 -7.10 -16.13 12.98
CA LYS A 88 -7.80 -16.80 11.87
C LYS A 88 -6.94 -16.70 10.61
N TRP A 89 -6.57 -17.84 10.07
CA TRP A 89 -5.77 -17.96 8.86
C TRP A 89 -6.65 -18.03 7.62
N PHE A 90 -6.19 -17.46 6.52
CA PHE A 90 -6.80 -17.54 5.21
C PHE A 90 -5.74 -17.68 4.11
N SER A 91 -6.12 -18.30 2.99
CA SER A 91 -5.30 -18.39 1.79
C SER A 91 -5.35 -17.06 1.03
N VAL A 92 -4.19 -16.59 0.55
CA VAL A 92 -4.07 -15.39 -0.29
C VAL A 92 -4.16 -15.84 -1.75
N PRO A 93 -5.16 -15.39 -2.52
CA PRO A 93 -5.27 -15.74 -3.93
C PRO A 93 -4.04 -15.24 -4.70
N PRO A 94 -3.40 -16.06 -5.56
CA PRO A 94 -2.19 -15.68 -6.29
C PRO A 94 -2.33 -14.42 -7.16
N SER A 95 -3.55 -14.18 -7.69
CA SER A 95 -3.89 -13.01 -8.49
C SER A 95 -4.75 -11.99 -7.73
N GLY A 96 -4.89 -12.12 -6.41
CA GLY A 96 -5.72 -11.23 -5.59
C GLY A 96 -5.15 -9.81 -5.52
N TYR A 97 -6.04 -8.85 -5.63
CA TYR A 97 -5.76 -7.42 -5.44
C TYR A 97 -5.97 -7.02 -3.98
N ALA A 98 -5.57 -5.79 -3.62
CA ALA A 98 -5.75 -5.30 -2.25
C ALA A 98 -7.21 -5.37 -1.78
N SER A 99 -8.19 -5.06 -2.64
CA SER A 99 -9.63 -5.20 -2.35
C SER A 99 -10.02 -6.62 -1.95
N ASP A 100 -9.55 -7.62 -2.71
CA ASP A 100 -9.88 -9.02 -2.46
C ASP A 100 -9.34 -9.49 -1.10
N ILE A 101 -8.12 -9.03 -0.77
CA ILE A 101 -7.52 -9.35 0.54
C ILE A 101 -8.26 -8.64 1.67
N TYR A 102 -8.74 -7.40 1.46
CA TYR A 102 -9.57 -6.71 2.46
C TYR A 102 -10.91 -7.41 2.72
N GLU A 103 -11.53 -7.99 1.71
CA GLU A 103 -12.75 -8.82 1.89
C GLU A 103 -12.45 -10.04 2.76
N LEU A 104 -11.37 -10.78 2.46
CA LEU A 104 -10.93 -11.92 3.28
C LEU A 104 -10.58 -11.49 4.73
N VAL A 105 -9.93 -10.35 4.89
CA VAL A 105 -9.63 -9.78 6.22
C VAL A 105 -10.93 -9.47 6.97
N ALA A 106 -11.92 -8.85 6.32
CA ALA A 106 -13.18 -8.49 6.96
C ALA A 106 -13.97 -9.73 7.42
N GLU A 107 -14.03 -10.76 6.58
CA GLU A 107 -14.68 -12.03 6.93
C GLU A 107 -14.01 -12.72 8.13
N ASN A 108 -12.69 -12.88 8.07
CA ASN A 108 -11.94 -13.52 9.14
C ASN A 108 -11.91 -12.69 10.44
N LEU A 109 -11.94 -11.35 10.32
CA LEU A 109 -12.06 -10.46 11.48
C LEU A 109 -13.40 -10.61 12.18
N ARG A 110 -14.50 -10.67 11.41
CA ARG A 110 -15.84 -10.93 11.94
C ARG A 110 -15.87 -12.24 12.71
N ASP A 111 -15.35 -13.31 12.10
CA ASP A 111 -15.37 -14.64 12.71
C ASP A 111 -14.48 -14.71 13.96
N ALA A 112 -13.30 -14.10 13.95
CA ALA A 112 -12.43 -13.99 15.11
C ALA A 112 -13.08 -13.17 16.24
N PHE A 113 -13.72 -12.05 15.88
CA PHE A 113 -14.43 -11.21 16.83
C PHE A 113 -15.60 -11.94 17.50
N CYS A 114 -16.45 -12.60 16.72
CA CYS A 114 -17.59 -13.33 17.25
C CYS A 114 -17.17 -14.45 18.21
N GLU A 115 -16.13 -15.22 17.86
CA GLU A 115 -15.58 -16.28 18.71
C GLU A 115 -15.00 -15.71 20.03
N LEU A 116 -14.18 -14.68 19.94
CA LEU A 116 -13.58 -14.06 21.12
C LEU A 116 -14.65 -13.44 22.02
N HIS A 117 -15.59 -12.68 21.42
CA HIS A 117 -16.65 -12.01 22.17
C HIS A 117 -17.57 -13.02 22.88
N GLU A 118 -17.95 -14.13 22.23
CA GLU A 118 -18.76 -15.17 22.87
C GLU A 118 -18.04 -15.84 24.04
N ALA A 119 -16.72 -16.12 23.90
CA ALA A 119 -15.93 -16.66 24.99
C ALA A 119 -15.86 -15.68 26.18
N GLN A 120 -15.66 -14.39 25.91
CA GLN A 120 -15.64 -13.36 26.95
C GLN A 120 -17.01 -13.18 27.62
N ARG A 121 -18.09 -13.19 26.85
CA ARG A 121 -19.47 -13.05 27.34
C ARG A 121 -19.91 -14.24 28.21
N SER A 122 -19.49 -15.45 27.88
CA SER A 122 -19.78 -16.66 28.65
C SER A 122 -18.92 -16.78 29.92
N GLY A 123 -17.94 -15.91 30.11
CA GLY A 123 -16.98 -15.99 31.21
C GLY A 123 -15.93 -17.09 31.05
N ALA A 124 -15.79 -17.65 29.85
CA ALA A 124 -14.75 -18.62 29.56
C ALA A 124 -13.36 -17.97 29.66
N VAL A 125 -12.38 -18.74 30.09
CA VAL A 125 -10.98 -18.30 30.07
C VAL A 125 -10.50 -18.24 28.61
N VAL A 126 -10.15 -17.05 28.15
CA VAL A 126 -9.51 -16.85 26.84
C VAL A 126 -8.02 -17.11 26.99
N PRO A 127 -7.45 -18.10 26.29
CA PRO A 127 -6.01 -18.37 26.33
C PRO A 127 -5.23 -17.19 25.75
N GLU A 128 -4.22 -16.72 26.48
CA GLU A 128 -3.29 -15.71 25.98
C GLU A 128 -1.99 -16.39 25.53
N ARG A 129 -1.64 -16.25 24.25
CA ARG A 129 -0.39 -16.75 23.70
C ARG A 129 0.61 -15.62 23.54
N VAL A 130 1.62 -15.60 24.41
CA VAL A 130 2.71 -14.62 24.33
C VAL A 130 3.39 -14.73 22.95
N GLN A 131 3.63 -13.59 22.33
CA GLN A 131 4.33 -13.56 21.03
C GLN A 131 5.83 -13.77 21.25
N PRO A 132 6.46 -14.78 20.60
CA PRO A 132 7.89 -14.97 20.69
C PRO A 132 8.64 -13.83 19.98
N SER A 133 9.87 -13.57 20.43
CA SER A 133 10.78 -12.66 19.72
C SER A 133 11.31 -13.28 18.44
N GLU A 134 11.52 -14.59 18.44
CA GLU A 134 11.90 -15.36 17.26
C GLU A 134 10.77 -15.38 16.24
N GLY A 135 11.08 -15.13 14.96
CA GLY A 135 10.09 -15.02 13.87
C GLY A 135 9.29 -13.71 13.86
N SER A 136 9.53 -12.80 14.81
CA SER A 136 8.90 -11.49 14.77
C SER A 136 9.49 -10.62 13.66
N SER A 137 8.64 -9.88 12.96
CA SER A 137 9.05 -8.94 11.92
C SER A 137 8.17 -7.71 11.91
N TYR A 138 8.69 -6.61 11.32
CA TYR A 138 7.99 -5.33 11.25
C TYR A 138 7.87 -4.87 9.81
N ARG A 139 6.70 -4.35 9.46
CA ARG A 139 6.41 -3.77 8.15
C ARG A 139 6.36 -2.24 8.25
N ALA A 140 7.07 -1.59 7.33
CA ALA A 140 7.15 -0.14 7.27
C ALA A 140 5.83 0.49 6.79
N ARG A 141 5.62 1.75 7.14
CA ARG A 141 4.56 2.57 6.56
C ARG A 141 4.82 2.74 5.06
N ARG A 142 3.74 2.69 4.28
CA ARG A 142 3.75 3.05 2.87
C ARG A 142 3.05 4.40 2.64
N THR A 143 3.51 5.09 1.62
CA THR A 143 2.96 6.37 1.15
C THR A 143 2.54 6.23 -0.31
N PRO A 144 1.75 7.15 -0.89
CA PRO A 144 1.45 7.13 -2.32
C PRO A 144 2.70 7.10 -3.22
N ALA A 145 3.81 7.71 -2.79
CA ALA A 145 5.08 7.69 -3.54
C ALA A 145 5.66 6.27 -3.72
N ASP A 146 5.37 5.36 -2.78
CA ASP A 146 5.80 3.96 -2.88
C ASP A 146 5.04 3.16 -3.95
N GLY A 147 4.04 3.77 -4.60
CA GLY A 147 3.34 3.22 -5.76
C GLY A 147 4.03 3.50 -7.10
N HIS A 148 5.17 4.22 -7.11
CA HIS A 148 5.93 4.47 -8.33
C HIS A 148 6.50 3.18 -8.93
N ILE A 149 6.23 2.95 -10.21
CA ILE A 149 6.72 1.77 -10.94
C ILE A 149 8.15 2.03 -11.42
N ASP A 150 9.09 1.24 -10.93
CA ASP A 150 10.44 1.15 -11.50
C ASP A 150 10.49 -0.02 -12.50
N PHE A 151 10.44 0.29 -13.79
CA PHE A 151 10.45 -0.72 -14.85
C PHE A 151 11.76 -1.53 -14.95
N ARG A 152 12.80 -1.20 -14.20
CA ARG A 152 14.02 -2.01 -14.09
C ARG A 152 13.82 -3.23 -13.19
N GLN A 153 12.79 -3.24 -12.37
CA GLN A 153 12.39 -4.40 -11.57
C GLN A 153 11.82 -5.50 -12.47
N SER A 154 11.72 -6.73 -11.92
CA SER A 154 11.10 -7.84 -12.62
C SER A 154 9.61 -7.60 -12.90
N ALA A 155 9.10 -8.19 -13.96
CA ALA A 155 7.67 -8.13 -14.30
C ALA A 155 6.78 -8.62 -13.14
N GLU A 156 7.23 -9.63 -12.40
CA GLU A 156 6.52 -10.14 -11.23
C GLU A 156 6.48 -9.13 -10.08
N THR A 157 7.59 -8.43 -9.82
CA THR A 157 7.63 -7.37 -8.80
C THR A 157 6.69 -6.22 -9.15
N ILE A 158 6.66 -5.81 -10.43
CA ILE A 158 5.78 -4.74 -10.89
C ILE A 158 4.31 -5.18 -10.83
N GLU A 159 4.00 -6.41 -11.25
CA GLU A 159 2.64 -6.95 -11.20
C GLU A 159 2.12 -7.00 -9.75
N ARG A 160 2.93 -7.49 -8.81
CA ARG A 160 2.60 -7.47 -7.37
C ARG A 160 2.41 -6.05 -6.84
N LEU A 161 3.24 -5.09 -7.28
CA LEU A 161 3.08 -3.69 -6.89
C LEU A 161 1.72 -3.15 -7.33
N VAL A 162 1.34 -3.35 -8.60
CA VAL A 162 0.04 -2.90 -9.12
C VAL A 162 -1.10 -3.49 -8.30
N ARG A 163 -1.09 -4.80 -8.02
CA ARG A 163 -2.12 -5.45 -7.21
C ARG A 163 -2.16 -4.94 -5.77
N ALA A 164 -1.00 -4.73 -5.17
CA ALA A 164 -0.87 -4.33 -3.77
C ALA A 164 -1.35 -2.90 -3.48
N VAL A 165 -1.25 -2.00 -4.46
CA VAL A 165 -1.60 -0.58 -4.29
C VAL A 165 -2.81 -0.16 -5.12
N SER A 166 -3.53 -1.10 -5.73
CA SER A 166 -4.83 -0.87 -6.35
C SER A 166 -5.88 -0.55 -5.28
N HIS A 167 -7.12 -0.28 -5.69
CA HIS A 167 -8.18 0.10 -4.75
C HIS A 167 -8.19 -0.75 -3.46
N PRO A 168 -8.35 -0.11 -2.29
CA PRO A 168 -8.67 1.30 -2.00
C PRO A 168 -7.46 2.24 -1.94
N TYR A 169 -6.30 1.82 -2.36
CA TYR A 169 -5.09 2.63 -2.43
C TYR A 169 -5.05 3.49 -3.70
N PRO A 170 -4.10 4.45 -3.80
CA PRO A 170 -4.08 5.43 -4.91
C PRO A 170 -3.58 4.87 -6.25
N GLY A 171 -3.28 3.57 -6.37
CA GLY A 171 -2.81 2.94 -7.59
C GLY A 171 -1.29 2.98 -7.77
N ALA A 172 -0.79 2.10 -8.65
CA ALA A 172 0.60 2.13 -9.10
C ALA A 172 0.73 3.12 -10.26
N TYR A 173 1.81 3.90 -10.30
CA TYR A 173 1.92 4.96 -11.28
C TYR A 173 3.31 5.06 -11.89
N SER A 174 3.35 5.63 -13.08
CA SER A 174 4.58 6.08 -13.73
C SER A 174 4.33 7.36 -14.51
N TYR A 175 5.31 7.81 -15.26
CA TYR A 175 5.21 9.01 -16.08
C TYR A 175 5.38 8.66 -17.55
N TYR A 176 4.55 9.27 -18.39
CA TYR A 176 4.68 9.27 -19.82
C TYR A 176 4.98 10.71 -20.28
N GLY A 177 6.25 11.00 -20.53
CA GLY A 177 6.70 12.40 -20.57
C GLY A 177 6.45 13.11 -19.24
N ALA A 178 5.79 14.25 -19.28
CA ALA A 178 5.43 15.01 -18.07
C ALA A 178 4.11 14.55 -17.43
N THR A 179 3.40 13.60 -18.03
CA THR A 179 2.06 13.19 -17.62
C THR A 179 2.13 12.00 -16.69
N LYS A 180 1.52 12.11 -15.50
CA LYS A 180 1.41 10.98 -14.57
C LYS A 180 0.27 10.06 -15.02
N VAL A 181 0.58 8.78 -15.09
CA VAL A 181 -0.35 7.71 -15.48
C VAL A 181 -0.43 6.70 -14.35
N VAL A 182 -1.63 6.43 -13.87
CA VAL A 182 -1.93 5.44 -12.84
C VAL A 182 -2.43 4.17 -13.52
N PHE A 183 -1.90 3.03 -13.12
CA PHE A 183 -2.32 1.70 -13.58
C PHE A 183 -3.00 0.96 -12.45
N TRP A 184 -4.22 0.50 -12.72
CA TRP A 184 -5.02 -0.22 -11.74
C TRP A 184 -4.89 -1.73 -11.87
N ARG A 185 -4.49 -2.21 -13.04
CA ARG A 185 -4.39 -3.63 -13.36
C ARG A 185 -3.09 -3.99 -14.06
N ALA A 186 -2.61 -5.20 -13.76
CA ALA A 186 -1.47 -5.82 -14.44
C ALA A 186 -1.71 -7.31 -14.63
N SER A 187 -1.04 -7.91 -15.62
CA SER A 187 -1.09 -9.36 -15.86
C SER A 187 0.19 -9.87 -16.48
N LEU A 188 0.58 -11.07 -16.04
CA LEU A 188 1.67 -11.86 -16.64
C LEU A 188 1.16 -12.98 -17.55
N ASN A 189 -0.16 -13.07 -17.73
CA ASN A 189 -0.78 -14.11 -18.55
C ASN A 189 -0.75 -13.71 -20.02
N GLU A 190 -0.58 -14.70 -20.90
CA GLU A 190 -0.63 -14.54 -22.35
C GLU A 190 0.27 -13.40 -22.85
N VAL A 191 1.45 -13.27 -22.28
CA VAL A 191 2.44 -12.27 -22.67
C VAL A 191 3.13 -12.75 -23.94
N PRO A 192 3.03 -12.03 -25.08
CA PRO A 192 3.70 -12.41 -26.32
C PRO A 192 5.22 -12.21 -26.18
N ASP A 193 5.96 -12.98 -26.98
CA ASP A 193 7.43 -12.91 -27.00
C ASP A 193 7.88 -11.62 -27.70
N HIS A 194 8.20 -10.60 -26.90
CA HIS A 194 8.70 -9.31 -27.32
C HIS A 194 9.87 -8.92 -26.44
N ILE A 195 10.83 -8.22 -27.00
CA ILE A 195 12.00 -7.71 -26.31
C ILE A 195 12.08 -6.21 -26.53
N GLY A 196 12.33 -5.49 -25.44
CA GLY A 196 12.53 -4.04 -25.44
C GLY A 196 13.43 -3.58 -24.31
N THR A 197 13.48 -2.28 -24.11
CA THR A 197 14.18 -1.70 -22.97
C THR A 197 13.18 -1.36 -21.84
N PRO A 198 13.57 -1.41 -20.56
CA PRO A 198 12.66 -1.14 -19.45
C PRO A 198 11.83 0.13 -19.63
N GLY A 199 10.51 -0.01 -19.41
CA GLY A 199 9.51 1.04 -19.61
C GLY A 199 9.00 1.17 -21.04
N GLN A 200 9.59 0.50 -22.04
CA GLN A 200 9.20 0.63 -23.44
C GLN A 200 7.84 -0.04 -23.69
N ILE A 201 6.95 0.69 -24.36
CA ILE A 201 5.66 0.19 -24.81
C ILE A 201 5.92 -0.64 -26.09
N LEU A 202 5.64 -1.93 -26.03
CA LEU A 202 5.88 -2.89 -27.10
C LEU A 202 4.65 -3.11 -27.96
N LEU A 203 3.47 -3.11 -27.33
CA LEU A 203 2.16 -3.21 -27.99
C LEU A 203 1.14 -2.32 -27.28
N SER A 204 0.15 -1.84 -28.05
CA SER A 204 -1.07 -1.24 -27.51
C SER A 204 -2.25 -1.94 -28.19
N LYS A 205 -3.08 -2.64 -27.42
CA LYS A 205 -4.18 -3.44 -27.94
C LYS A 205 -5.30 -3.56 -26.91
N ASP A 206 -6.52 -3.30 -27.32
CA ASP A 206 -7.74 -3.48 -26.51
C ASP A 206 -7.65 -2.80 -25.13
N GLY A 207 -7.15 -1.55 -25.08
CA GLY A 207 -6.97 -0.80 -23.82
C GLY A 207 -5.85 -1.32 -22.93
N ARG A 208 -5.03 -2.28 -23.40
CA ARG A 208 -3.89 -2.85 -22.70
C ARG A 208 -2.58 -2.40 -23.33
N LEU A 209 -1.60 -2.18 -22.50
CA LEU A 209 -0.24 -1.84 -22.92
C LEU A 209 0.71 -2.98 -22.53
N LEU A 210 1.40 -3.53 -23.49
CA LEU A 210 2.51 -4.43 -23.25
C LEU A 210 3.75 -3.59 -23.00
N VAL A 211 4.28 -3.64 -21.79
CA VAL A 211 5.41 -2.80 -21.38
C VAL A 211 6.57 -3.69 -20.93
N GLN A 212 7.78 -3.37 -21.35
CA GLN A 212 8.99 -4.08 -20.95
C GLN A 212 9.35 -3.78 -19.51
N ALA A 213 9.50 -4.82 -18.69
CA ALA A 213 10.12 -4.77 -17.38
C ALA A 213 11.61 -5.13 -17.44
N GLY A 214 12.28 -5.28 -16.32
CA GLY A 214 13.70 -5.57 -16.25
C GLY A 214 14.11 -6.92 -16.84
N ASP A 215 13.22 -7.91 -16.74
CA ASP A 215 13.44 -9.30 -17.20
C ASP A 215 12.60 -9.68 -18.41
N ARG A 216 11.31 -9.33 -18.43
CA ARG A 216 10.34 -9.68 -19.48
C ARG A 216 9.20 -8.67 -19.55
N PRO A 217 8.39 -8.65 -20.63
CA PRO A 217 7.21 -7.78 -20.68
C PRO A 217 6.11 -8.21 -19.71
N LEU A 218 5.23 -7.23 -19.40
CA LEU A 218 3.96 -7.48 -18.71
C LEU A 218 2.86 -6.61 -19.34
N TRP A 219 1.61 -7.03 -19.15
CA TRP A 219 0.45 -6.23 -19.48
C TRP A 219 0.11 -5.27 -18.36
N LEU A 220 -0.04 -3.99 -18.69
CA LEU A 220 -0.62 -2.94 -17.86
C LEU A 220 -1.90 -2.44 -18.50
N PHE A 221 -2.96 -2.25 -17.71
CA PHE A 221 -4.27 -1.83 -18.21
C PHE A 221 -5.07 -1.08 -17.14
N ASP A 222 -6.29 -0.63 -17.50
CA ASP A 222 -7.08 0.29 -16.68
C ASP A 222 -6.24 1.52 -16.30
N ALA A 223 -5.65 2.15 -17.33
CA ALA A 223 -4.79 3.32 -17.16
C ALA A 223 -5.63 4.60 -16.96
N MET A 224 -5.31 5.37 -15.93
CA MET A 224 -5.89 6.68 -15.67
C MET A 224 -4.83 7.76 -15.80
N VAL A 225 -5.12 8.78 -16.57
CA VAL A 225 -4.25 9.94 -16.78
C VAL A 225 -4.69 11.06 -15.81
N GLU A 226 -3.80 11.51 -14.91
CA GLU A 226 -4.18 12.53 -13.89
C GLU A 226 -4.48 13.91 -14.49
N SER A 227 -3.88 14.26 -15.63
CA SER A 227 -4.11 15.55 -16.31
C SER A 227 -3.68 15.42 -17.76
N GLY A 228 -4.62 15.41 -18.69
CA GLY A 228 -4.31 15.30 -20.12
C GLY A 228 -5.48 14.77 -20.94
N PRO A 229 -5.32 14.64 -22.24
CA PRO A 229 -6.35 14.07 -23.11
C PRO A 229 -6.57 12.60 -22.76
N GLU A 230 -7.82 12.23 -22.55
CA GLU A 230 -8.24 10.84 -22.39
C GLU A 230 -8.24 10.13 -23.74
N GLY A 231 -7.82 8.84 -23.75
CA GLY A 231 -8.02 7.93 -24.87
C GLY A 231 -6.78 7.15 -25.31
N ASP A 232 -7.00 6.10 -26.07
CA ASP A 232 -6.00 5.15 -26.61
C ASP A 232 -4.90 5.80 -27.48
N THR A 233 -5.12 7.05 -27.92
CA THR A 233 -4.19 7.80 -28.79
C THR A 233 -3.00 8.40 -28.02
N LEU A 234 -3.02 8.40 -26.68
CA LEU A 234 -1.94 8.97 -25.88
C LEU A 234 -0.66 8.11 -25.94
N PHE A 235 -0.81 6.78 -25.86
CA PHE A 235 0.33 5.88 -25.71
C PHE A 235 0.80 5.33 -27.07
N ARG A 236 2.06 5.62 -27.42
CA ARG A 236 2.64 5.19 -28.70
C ARG A 236 3.62 4.03 -28.49
N VAL A 237 3.49 2.99 -29.32
CA VAL A 237 4.46 1.89 -29.38
C VAL A 237 5.85 2.46 -29.67
N GLY A 238 6.86 1.95 -28.99
CA GLY A 238 8.24 2.44 -29.05
C GLY A 238 8.58 3.54 -28.05
N HIS A 239 7.59 4.28 -27.52
CA HIS A 239 7.81 5.24 -26.44
C HIS A 239 7.99 4.54 -25.10
N LYS A 240 8.39 5.28 -24.07
CA LYS A 240 8.70 4.73 -22.75
C LYS A 240 7.92 5.43 -21.62
N PHE A 241 7.56 4.63 -20.64
CA PHE A 241 7.25 5.10 -19.29
C PHE A 241 8.52 5.29 -18.47
N GLY A 242 8.44 6.16 -17.47
CA GLY A 242 9.54 6.49 -16.57
C GLY A 242 10.33 7.69 -17.07
N TYR A 243 11.20 8.19 -16.21
CA TYR A 243 12.14 9.27 -16.52
C TYR A 243 13.52 8.71 -16.82
N ALA A 244 14.12 9.12 -17.94
CA ALA A 244 15.55 9.15 -18.09
C ALA A 244 16.05 10.39 -17.31
N VAL A 245 16.42 10.21 -16.05
CA VAL A 245 16.73 11.32 -15.13
C VAL A 245 17.83 12.23 -15.69
N GLU A 246 18.84 11.64 -16.32
CA GLU A 246 19.97 12.37 -16.92
C GLU A 246 19.53 13.22 -18.12
N ASP A 247 18.71 12.66 -19.01
CA ASP A 247 18.18 13.37 -20.18
C ASP A 247 17.25 14.51 -19.74
N GLU A 248 16.41 14.27 -18.75
CA GLU A 248 15.49 15.29 -18.23
C GLU A 248 16.26 16.43 -17.52
N LEU A 249 17.25 16.09 -16.71
CA LEU A 249 18.13 17.10 -16.10
C LEU A 249 18.88 17.93 -17.15
N HIS A 250 19.34 17.30 -18.23
CA HIS A 250 19.99 18.00 -19.32
C HIS A 250 19.00 18.94 -20.03
N ARG A 251 17.81 18.48 -20.33
CA ARG A 251 16.74 19.29 -20.93
C ARG A 251 16.37 20.49 -20.07
N LEU A 252 16.13 20.27 -18.78
CA LEU A 252 15.78 21.34 -17.84
C LEU A 252 16.89 22.37 -17.67
N ARG A 253 18.17 21.95 -17.66
CA ARG A 253 19.31 22.85 -17.61
C ARG A 253 19.40 23.73 -18.86
N ASN A 254 19.19 23.16 -20.04
CA ASN A 254 19.20 23.90 -21.30
C ASN A 254 18.01 24.89 -21.35
N GLU A 255 16.84 24.51 -20.91
CA GLU A 255 15.67 25.38 -20.84
C GLU A 255 15.89 26.55 -19.85
N LEU A 256 16.41 26.24 -18.66
CA LEU A 256 16.77 27.25 -17.68
C LEU A 256 17.81 28.28 -18.24
N SER A 257 18.83 27.79 -18.91
CA SER A 257 19.84 28.66 -19.54
C SER A 257 19.22 29.56 -20.62
N ARG A 258 18.28 29.04 -21.43
CA ARG A 258 17.54 29.82 -22.40
C ARG A 258 16.72 30.93 -21.73
N LEU A 259 15.95 30.58 -20.72
CA LEU A 259 15.11 31.54 -19.99
C LEU A 259 15.97 32.63 -19.28
N GLN A 260 17.12 32.26 -18.77
CA GLN A 260 18.07 33.22 -18.20
C GLN A 260 18.58 34.23 -19.26
N MET A 261 18.95 33.77 -20.45
CA MET A 261 19.36 34.64 -21.55
C MET A 261 18.22 35.58 -22.00
N GLU A 262 17.02 35.06 -22.13
CA GLU A 262 15.81 35.84 -22.47
C GLU A 262 15.53 36.93 -21.42
N TRP A 263 15.62 36.54 -20.11
CA TRP A 263 15.48 37.47 -19.00
C TRP A 263 16.53 38.57 -18.99
N ASP A 264 17.78 38.22 -19.18
CA ASP A 264 18.87 39.21 -19.22
C ASP A 264 18.74 40.16 -20.39
N THR A 265 18.31 39.66 -21.55
CA THR A 265 18.04 40.53 -22.73
C THR A 265 16.87 41.49 -22.45
N TRP A 266 15.80 40.99 -21.85
CA TRP A 266 14.64 41.83 -21.48
C TRP A 266 15.03 42.88 -20.43
N ARG A 267 15.83 42.52 -19.43
CA ARG A 267 16.31 43.45 -18.39
C ARG A 267 17.15 44.56 -18.98
N GLN A 268 18.12 44.22 -19.86
CA GLN A 268 18.95 45.20 -20.54
C GLN A 268 18.14 46.17 -21.43
N ALA A 269 17.15 45.65 -22.16
CA ALA A 269 16.29 46.48 -22.99
C ALA A 269 15.44 47.47 -22.15
N ARG A 270 15.04 47.05 -20.94
CA ARG A 270 14.27 47.89 -20.01
C ARG A 270 15.12 48.95 -19.29
N GLU A 271 16.39 48.64 -19.02
CA GLU A 271 17.33 49.58 -18.41
C GLU A 271 17.83 50.63 -19.41
N ALA A 272 17.73 50.35 -20.72
CA ALA A 272 18.11 51.25 -21.81
C ALA A 272 16.96 52.16 -22.31
N ALA A 273 15.73 51.93 -21.88
CA ALA A 273 14.51 52.71 -22.22
C ALA A 273 14.18 53.72 -21.14
#